data_eadfcd806283cb811630c172ccab2165
#
_entry.id   eadfcd806283cb811630c172ccab2165
#
_cell.length_a   1.000
_cell.length_b   1.000
_cell.length_c   1.000
_cell.angle_alpha   90.00
_cell.angle_beta   90.00
_cell.angle_gamma   90.00
#
_symmetry.space_group_name_H-M   'P 1'
#
loop_
_entity.id
_entity.type
_entity.pdbx_description
1 polymer ?
#
loop_
_entity_poly.entity_id
_entity_poly.type
_entity_poly.pdbx_seq_one_letter_code
_entity_poly.pdbx_strand_id
1 'polypeptide(L)'
;NWGLYVARYCLGGEEAASYVSMGVIIPTLIGAVMAVELCKKYDKFKVFYISYVFALLLGIVRFIAGYENMTVFVILNALGGIPLGIAVILQYQFTPDCYEYGQYKTGLKMRGVTFAAQTFFTKLNGAIATAASVFALTLIGFREGEGVVQAAGFADKLWTFSCLGS
;
A
#
# COMPACT_ATOMS: atom_id res chain seq x y z
N ASN A 1 3.68 -4.37 6.26
CA ASN A 1 3.67 -2.94 6.62
C ASN A 1 5.07 -2.42 6.96
N TRP A 2 5.88 -2.21 5.92
CA TRP A 2 7.24 -1.66 6.05
C TRP A 2 7.26 -0.30 6.74
N GLY A 3 6.23 0.53 6.55
CA GLY A 3 6.10 1.84 7.19
C GLY A 3 6.13 1.81 8.72
N LEU A 4 5.59 0.75 9.34
CA LEU A 4 5.64 0.55 10.78
C LEU A 4 7.07 0.26 11.28
N TYR A 5 7.83 -0.57 10.54
CA TYR A 5 9.22 -0.86 10.88
C TYR A 5 10.11 0.38 10.73
N VAL A 6 9.92 1.15 9.64
CA VAL A 6 10.62 2.43 9.45
C VAL A 6 10.27 3.41 10.56
N ALA A 7 9.01 3.56 10.94
CA ALA A 7 8.60 4.46 12.02
C ALA A 7 9.21 4.05 13.37
N ARG A 8 9.22 2.76 13.69
CA ARG A 8 9.73 2.25 14.96
C ARG A 8 11.25 2.34 15.09
N TYR A 9 11.99 2.03 14.01
CA TYR A 9 13.45 1.92 14.05
C TYR A 9 14.21 3.13 13.50
N CYS A 10 13.59 3.95 12.64
CA CYS A 10 14.22 5.14 12.05
C CYS A 10 13.73 6.45 12.66
N LEU A 11 12.48 6.52 13.17
CA LEU A 11 11.85 7.78 13.62
C LEU A 11 11.65 7.90 15.15
N GLY A 12 12.19 6.97 15.94
CA GLY A 12 12.32 7.17 17.38
C GLY A 12 11.22 6.59 18.28
N GLY A 13 10.48 5.56 17.85
CA GLY A 13 9.69 4.78 18.79
C GLY A 13 8.22 4.52 18.43
N GLU A 14 7.48 3.97 19.40
CA GLU A 14 6.09 3.54 19.23
C GLU A 14 5.10 4.68 18.99
N GLU A 15 5.38 5.87 19.53
CA GLU A 15 4.56 7.06 19.32
C GLU A 15 4.62 7.52 17.85
N ALA A 16 5.81 7.54 17.25
CA ALA A 16 5.99 7.85 15.85
C ALA A 16 5.26 6.85 14.92
N ALA A 17 5.26 5.57 15.28
CA ALA A 17 4.51 4.53 14.53
C ALA A 17 3.00 4.78 14.55
N SER A 18 2.46 5.26 15.68
CA SER A 18 1.04 5.60 15.82
C SER A 18 0.66 6.80 14.93
N TYR A 19 1.46 7.87 14.94
CA TYR A 19 1.23 9.04 14.08
C TYR A 19 1.33 8.70 12.59
N VAL A 20 2.29 7.88 12.19
CA VAL A 20 2.44 7.43 10.80
C VAL A 20 1.24 6.57 10.38
N SER A 21 0.76 5.68 11.25
CA SER A 21 -0.40 4.83 10.97
C SER A 21 -1.68 5.65 10.81
N MET A 22 -1.95 6.58 11.72
CA MET A 22 -3.09 7.50 11.61
C MET A 22 -2.97 8.41 10.38
N GLY A 23 -1.76 8.89 10.09
CA GLY A 23 -1.46 9.72 8.93
C GLY A 23 -1.72 9.01 7.59
N VAL A 24 -1.76 7.69 7.53
CA VAL A 24 -2.10 6.92 6.32
C VAL A 24 -3.59 6.56 6.28
N ILE A 25 -4.18 6.16 7.42
CA ILE A 25 -5.57 5.67 7.47
C ILE A 25 -6.56 6.76 7.05
N ILE A 26 -6.42 7.97 7.60
CA ILE A 26 -7.36 9.08 7.31
C ILE A 26 -7.34 9.46 5.83
N PRO A 27 -6.19 9.73 5.18
CA PRO A 27 -6.17 10.03 3.75
C PRO A 27 -6.61 8.86 2.87
N THR A 28 -6.38 7.61 3.29
CA THR A 28 -6.87 6.43 2.57
C THR A 28 -8.41 6.39 2.56
N LEU A 29 -9.05 6.72 3.68
CA LEU A 29 -10.51 6.83 3.74
C LEU A 29 -11.03 7.97 2.86
N ILE A 30 -10.36 9.12 2.88
CA ILE A 30 -10.70 10.25 2.00
C ILE A 30 -10.56 9.81 0.53
N GLY A 31 -9.48 9.14 0.17
CA GLY A 31 -9.25 8.58 -1.16
C GLY A 31 -10.35 7.60 -1.58
N ALA A 32 -10.81 6.75 -0.66
CA ALA A 32 -11.89 5.80 -0.92
C ALA A 32 -13.22 6.52 -1.24
N VAL A 33 -13.55 7.59 -0.50
CA VAL A 33 -14.74 8.40 -0.79
C VAL A 33 -14.59 9.14 -2.12
N MET A 34 -13.43 9.74 -2.36
CA MET A 34 -13.12 10.41 -3.63
C MET A 34 -13.21 9.46 -4.83
N ALA A 35 -12.83 8.19 -4.67
CA ALA A 35 -12.93 7.19 -5.73
C ALA A 35 -14.38 7.08 -6.27
N VAL A 36 -15.35 7.05 -5.37
CA VAL A 36 -16.77 6.94 -5.74
C VAL A 36 -17.22 8.15 -6.54
N GLU A 37 -16.86 9.37 -6.11
CA GLU A 37 -17.20 10.61 -6.81
C GLU A 37 -16.49 10.74 -8.17
N LEU A 38 -15.22 10.36 -8.24
CA LEU A 38 -14.43 10.38 -9.47
C LEU A 38 -14.97 9.39 -10.51
N CYS A 39 -15.40 8.20 -10.07
CA CYS A 39 -15.98 7.19 -10.95
C CYS A 39 -17.36 7.55 -11.51
N LYS A 40 -18.07 8.47 -10.89
CA LYS A 40 -19.31 9.04 -11.46
C LYS A 40 -19.03 9.97 -12.64
N LYS A 41 -17.88 10.63 -12.63
CA LYS A 41 -17.53 11.68 -13.60
C LYS A 41 -16.55 11.21 -14.68
N TYR A 42 -15.68 10.28 -14.34
CA TYR A 42 -14.63 9.77 -15.21
C TYR A 42 -14.68 8.26 -15.32
N ASP A 43 -14.11 7.75 -16.40
CA ASP A 43 -13.96 6.31 -16.64
C ASP A 43 -13.06 5.67 -15.55
N LYS A 44 -13.51 4.54 -14.97
CA LYS A 44 -12.83 3.80 -13.90
C LYS A 44 -11.37 3.50 -14.25
N PHE A 45 -11.10 3.09 -15.50
CA PHE A 45 -9.74 2.79 -15.95
C PHE A 45 -8.83 4.01 -15.95
N LYS A 46 -9.33 5.18 -16.36
CA LYS A 46 -8.58 6.42 -16.34
C LYS A 46 -8.25 6.85 -14.90
N VAL A 47 -9.23 6.78 -14.01
CA VAL A 47 -9.04 7.12 -12.59
C VAL A 47 -8.01 6.18 -11.94
N PHE A 48 -8.10 4.88 -12.23
CA PHE A 48 -7.16 3.88 -11.74
C PHE A 48 -5.74 4.16 -12.22
N TYR A 49 -5.55 4.37 -13.52
CA TYR A 49 -4.24 4.66 -14.10
C TYR A 49 -3.62 5.95 -13.56
N ILE A 50 -4.39 7.03 -13.48
CA ILE A 50 -3.93 8.30 -12.93
C ILE A 50 -3.52 8.15 -11.46
N SER A 51 -4.31 7.39 -10.66
CA SER A 51 -3.98 7.14 -9.26
C SER A 51 -2.67 6.39 -9.09
N TYR A 52 -2.39 5.39 -9.95
CA TYR A 52 -1.12 4.65 -9.92
C TYR A 52 0.06 5.51 -10.34
N VAL A 53 -0.08 6.31 -11.40
CA VAL A 53 0.98 7.24 -11.85
C VAL A 53 1.28 8.25 -10.74
N PHE A 54 0.25 8.78 -10.08
CA PHE A 54 0.41 9.71 -8.97
C PHE A 54 1.08 9.05 -7.76
N ALA A 55 0.72 7.80 -7.43
CA ALA A 55 1.36 7.02 -6.39
C ALA A 55 2.86 6.78 -6.68
N LEU A 56 3.21 6.44 -7.94
CA LEU A 56 4.60 6.28 -8.37
C LEU A 56 5.40 7.58 -8.23
N LEU A 57 4.85 8.71 -8.65
CA LEU A 57 5.50 10.02 -8.50
C LEU A 57 5.75 10.35 -7.03
N LEU A 58 4.77 10.11 -6.16
CA LEU A 58 4.94 10.30 -4.72
C LEU A 58 5.98 9.35 -4.13
N GLY A 59 6.05 8.11 -4.60
CA GLY A 59 7.08 7.14 -4.22
C GLY A 59 8.49 7.64 -4.56
N ILE A 60 8.69 8.20 -5.75
CA ILE A 60 9.97 8.79 -6.18
C ILE A 60 10.32 10.01 -5.33
N VAL A 61 9.36 10.90 -5.10
CA VAL A 61 9.56 12.09 -4.23
C VAL A 61 9.94 11.67 -2.82
N ARG A 62 9.29 10.62 -2.28
CA ARG A 62 9.60 10.06 -0.97
C ARG A 62 11.02 9.49 -0.91
N PHE A 63 11.46 8.80 -1.97
CA PHE A 63 12.82 8.28 -2.06
C PHE A 63 13.87 9.40 -2.02
N ILE A 64 13.63 10.51 -2.74
CA ILE A 64 14.54 11.68 -2.80
C ILE A 64 14.51 12.47 -1.48
N ALA A 65 13.32 12.59 -0.84
CA ALA A 65 13.17 13.37 0.39
C ALA A 65 13.89 12.75 1.60
N GLY A 66 14.18 11.44 1.55
CA GLY A 66 14.84 10.72 2.65
C GLY A 66 13.97 10.62 3.92
N TYR A 67 14.60 10.19 5.01
CA TYR A 67 13.94 9.99 6.31
C TYR A 67 14.37 10.98 7.40
N GLU A 68 15.20 11.98 7.07
CA GLU A 68 15.77 12.93 8.05
C GLU A 68 14.71 13.80 8.72
N ASN A 69 13.64 14.17 8.00
CA ASN A 69 12.56 15.01 8.53
C ASN A 69 11.27 14.21 8.75
N MET A 70 10.95 13.90 10.00
CA MET A 70 9.73 13.20 10.42
C MET A 70 8.46 13.84 9.86
N THR A 71 8.37 15.16 9.87
CA THR A 71 7.19 15.91 9.40
C THR A 71 6.98 15.71 7.88
N VAL A 72 8.05 15.80 7.09
CA VAL A 72 8.01 15.59 5.63
C VAL A 72 7.62 14.14 5.32
N PHE A 73 8.16 13.18 6.07
CA PHE A 73 7.84 11.77 5.95
C PHE A 73 6.35 11.50 6.20
N VAL A 74 5.78 12.03 7.29
CA VAL A 74 4.35 11.86 7.62
C VAL A 74 3.45 12.50 6.56
N ILE A 75 3.78 13.70 6.08
CA ILE A 75 3.01 14.39 5.03
C ILE A 75 3.04 13.61 3.71
N LEU A 76 4.20 13.10 3.30
CA LEU A 76 4.32 12.31 2.07
C LEU A 76 3.58 10.96 2.18
N ASN A 77 3.61 10.33 3.35
CA ASN A 77 2.80 9.13 3.60
C ASN A 77 1.30 9.43 3.56
N ALA A 78 0.87 10.53 4.15
CA ALA A 78 -0.52 10.97 4.11
C ALA A 78 -0.99 11.24 2.67
N LEU A 79 -0.19 11.96 1.88
CA LEU A 79 -0.48 12.20 0.47
C LEU A 79 -0.55 10.89 -0.35
N GLY A 80 0.33 9.92 -0.05
CA GLY A 80 0.32 8.58 -0.67
C GLY A 80 -0.89 7.74 -0.29
N GLY A 81 -1.53 7.99 0.85
CA GLY A 81 -2.75 7.32 1.28
C GLY A 81 -3.94 7.57 0.35
N ILE A 82 -4.05 8.75 -0.24
CA ILE A 82 -5.18 9.11 -1.14
C ILE A 82 -5.23 8.21 -2.39
N PRO A 83 -4.18 8.15 -3.23
CA PRO A 83 -4.20 7.29 -4.41
C PRO A 83 -4.31 5.80 -4.05
N LEU A 84 -3.78 5.39 -2.92
CA LEU A 84 -3.90 4.02 -2.42
C LEU A 84 -5.36 3.69 -2.07
N GLY A 85 -6.08 4.59 -1.41
CA GLY A 85 -7.51 4.45 -1.12
C GLY A 85 -8.35 4.34 -2.40
N ILE A 86 -8.05 5.17 -3.41
CA ILE A 86 -8.71 5.12 -4.72
C ILE A 86 -8.45 3.76 -5.39
N ALA A 87 -7.19 3.31 -5.44
CA ALA A 87 -6.81 2.06 -6.08
C ALA A 87 -7.48 0.84 -5.45
N VAL A 88 -7.55 0.77 -4.10
CA VAL A 88 -8.20 -0.32 -3.37
C VAL A 88 -9.68 -0.42 -3.73
N ILE A 89 -10.42 0.69 -3.72
CA ILE A 89 -11.85 0.68 -4.06
C ILE A 89 -12.08 0.26 -5.51
N LEU A 90 -11.30 0.78 -6.45
CA LEU A 90 -11.41 0.43 -7.86
C LEU A 90 -11.10 -1.03 -8.13
N GLN A 91 -10.12 -1.61 -7.46
CA GLN A 91 -9.79 -3.02 -7.57
C GLN A 91 -10.99 -3.91 -7.23
N TYR A 92 -11.76 -3.56 -6.18
CA TYR A 92 -12.98 -4.29 -5.83
C TYR A 92 -14.14 -4.02 -6.80
N GLN A 93 -14.19 -2.87 -7.46
CA GLN A 93 -15.22 -2.55 -8.44
C GLN A 93 -15.01 -3.24 -9.79
N PHE A 94 -13.79 -3.57 -10.16
CA PHE A 94 -13.52 -4.30 -11.41
C PHE A 94 -14.03 -5.74 -11.40
N THR A 95 -14.15 -6.38 -10.25
CA THR A 95 -14.63 -7.76 -10.16
C THR A 95 -16.09 -7.91 -10.58
N PRO A 96 -17.06 -7.08 -10.12
CA PRO A 96 -18.40 -7.08 -10.66
C PRO A 96 -18.46 -6.81 -12.17
N ASP A 97 -17.68 -5.83 -12.65
CA ASP A 97 -17.64 -5.49 -14.08
C ASP A 97 -17.19 -6.68 -14.94
N CYS A 98 -16.16 -7.40 -14.49
CA CYS A 98 -15.68 -8.62 -15.15
C CYS A 98 -16.73 -9.73 -15.12
N TYR A 99 -17.45 -9.91 -14.00
CA TYR A 99 -18.52 -10.86 -13.88
C TYR A 99 -19.67 -10.56 -14.82
N GLU A 100 -20.15 -9.31 -14.89
CA GLU A 100 -21.25 -8.90 -15.77
C GLU A 100 -20.90 -9.12 -17.24
N TYR A 101 -19.69 -8.76 -17.65
CA TYR A 101 -19.19 -9.01 -18.99
C TYR A 101 -19.11 -10.52 -19.32
N GLY A 102 -18.59 -11.31 -18.37
CA GLY A 102 -18.51 -12.77 -18.51
C GLY A 102 -19.89 -13.40 -18.65
N GLN A 103 -20.88 -12.98 -17.85
CA GLN A 103 -22.26 -13.43 -17.92
C GLN A 103 -22.91 -13.04 -19.27
N TYR A 104 -22.68 -11.83 -19.75
CA TYR A 104 -23.17 -11.39 -21.06
C TYR A 104 -22.65 -12.27 -22.21
N LYS A 105 -21.36 -12.62 -22.15
CA LYS A 105 -20.71 -13.39 -23.23
C LYS A 105 -21.01 -14.90 -23.19
N THR A 106 -21.13 -15.49 -22.00
CA THR A 106 -21.26 -16.94 -21.83
C THR A 106 -22.66 -17.40 -21.43
N GLY A 107 -23.51 -16.49 -20.96
CA GLY A 107 -24.84 -16.82 -20.40
C GLY A 107 -24.80 -17.49 -19.02
N LEU A 108 -23.62 -17.78 -18.48
CA LEU A 108 -23.44 -18.50 -17.22
C LEU A 108 -23.37 -17.53 -16.02
N LYS A 109 -24.18 -17.80 -14.99
CA LYS A 109 -24.20 -17.02 -13.76
C LYS A 109 -23.14 -17.55 -12.78
N MET A 110 -21.87 -17.15 -12.97
CA MET A 110 -20.73 -17.64 -12.17
C MET A 110 -20.27 -16.62 -11.12
N ARG A 111 -21.19 -15.84 -10.54
CA ARG A 111 -20.87 -14.78 -9.58
C ARG A 111 -20.05 -15.29 -8.39
N GLY A 112 -20.46 -16.40 -7.80
CA GLY A 112 -19.78 -16.99 -6.64
C GLY A 112 -18.33 -17.39 -6.94
N VAL A 113 -18.09 -17.99 -8.10
CA VAL A 113 -16.75 -18.41 -8.52
C VAL A 113 -15.83 -17.19 -8.74
N THR A 114 -16.33 -16.12 -9.36
CA THR A 114 -15.55 -14.91 -9.63
C THR A 114 -15.10 -14.24 -8.33
N PHE A 115 -16.02 -14.07 -7.37
CA PHE A 115 -15.67 -13.46 -6.07
C PHE A 115 -14.80 -14.40 -5.20
N ALA A 116 -15.01 -15.72 -5.27
CA ALA A 116 -14.15 -16.68 -4.60
C ALA A 116 -12.72 -16.64 -5.14
N ALA A 117 -12.56 -16.59 -6.46
CA ALA A 117 -11.25 -16.43 -7.11
C ALA A 117 -10.56 -15.13 -6.70
N GLN A 118 -11.26 -13.99 -6.71
CA GLN A 118 -10.71 -12.71 -6.24
C GLN A 118 -10.21 -12.81 -4.79
N THR A 119 -11.02 -13.36 -3.90
CA THR A 119 -10.67 -13.51 -2.48
C THR A 119 -9.46 -14.42 -2.32
N PHE A 120 -9.42 -15.54 -3.04
CA PHE A 120 -8.31 -16.47 -3.04
C PHE A 120 -7.00 -15.79 -3.46
N PHE A 121 -7.00 -15.10 -4.61
CA PHE A 121 -5.81 -14.41 -5.10
C PHE A 121 -5.38 -13.26 -4.19
N THR A 122 -6.32 -12.53 -3.59
CA THR A 122 -5.99 -11.48 -2.61
C THR A 122 -5.30 -12.05 -1.38
N LYS A 123 -5.78 -13.18 -0.84
CA LYS A 123 -5.16 -13.86 0.31
C LYS A 123 -3.81 -14.47 -0.05
N LEU A 124 -3.72 -15.11 -1.21
CA LEU A 124 -2.47 -15.68 -1.72
C LEU A 124 -1.40 -14.61 -1.90
N ASN A 125 -1.76 -13.49 -2.52
CA ASN A 125 -0.86 -12.35 -2.71
C ASN A 125 -0.39 -11.77 -1.36
N GLY A 126 -1.29 -11.63 -0.40
CA GLY A 126 -0.95 -11.21 0.97
C GLY A 126 0.03 -12.17 1.65
N ALA A 127 -0.17 -13.48 1.52
CA ALA A 127 0.73 -14.48 2.08
C ALA A 127 2.13 -14.43 1.44
N ILE A 128 2.20 -14.34 0.11
CA ILE A 128 3.47 -14.19 -0.62
C ILE A 128 4.18 -12.90 -0.23
N ALA A 129 3.47 -11.78 -0.17
CA ALA A 129 4.03 -10.49 0.23
C ALA A 129 4.59 -10.52 1.66
N THR A 130 3.89 -11.18 2.59
CA THR A 130 4.35 -11.34 3.97
C THR A 130 5.60 -12.20 4.03
N ALA A 131 5.61 -13.35 3.36
CA ALA A 131 6.78 -14.24 3.30
C ALA A 131 7.99 -13.52 2.68
N ALA A 132 7.80 -12.81 1.58
CA ALA A 132 8.85 -12.02 0.93
C ALA A 132 9.39 -10.91 1.86
N SER A 133 8.50 -10.25 2.63
CA SER A 133 8.90 -9.22 3.59
C SER A 133 9.75 -9.78 4.71
N VAL A 134 9.37 -10.92 5.29
CA VAL A 134 10.14 -11.59 6.35
C VAL A 134 11.50 -12.06 5.80
N PHE A 135 11.50 -12.65 4.61
CA PHE A 135 12.76 -13.09 3.96
C PHE A 135 13.69 -11.90 3.70
N ALA A 136 13.18 -10.77 3.20
CA ALA A 136 13.96 -9.56 3.01
C ALA A 136 14.52 -9.00 4.32
N LEU A 137 13.74 -8.99 5.41
CA LEU A 137 14.22 -8.59 6.73
C LEU A 137 15.37 -9.49 7.22
N THR A 138 15.27 -10.80 7.01
CA THR A 138 16.33 -11.76 7.37
C THR A 138 17.61 -11.49 6.59
N LEU A 139 17.51 -11.19 5.29
CA LEU A 139 18.67 -10.84 4.44
C LEU A 139 19.36 -9.53 4.87
N ILE A 140 18.62 -8.58 5.39
CA ILE A 140 19.16 -7.31 5.91
C ILE A 140 19.84 -7.52 7.27
N GLY A 141 19.66 -8.70 7.90
CA GLY A 141 20.24 -9.03 9.20
C GLY A 141 19.40 -8.52 10.38
N PHE A 142 18.08 -8.41 10.20
CA PHE A 142 17.16 -8.04 11.28
C PHE A 142 17.22 -9.06 12.41
N ARG A 143 17.44 -8.59 13.65
CA ARG A 143 17.39 -9.41 14.88
C ARG A 143 16.20 -8.98 15.71
N GLU A 144 15.32 -9.94 16.01
CA GLU A 144 14.21 -9.72 16.94
C GLU A 144 14.75 -9.71 18.39
N GLY A 145 14.36 -8.69 19.16
CA GLY A 145 14.64 -8.59 20.59
C GLY A 145 14.44 -7.16 21.11
N GLU A 146 13.87 -7.02 22.31
CA GLU A 146 13.79 -5.73 22.99
C GLU A 146 15.24 -5.30 23.39
N GLY A 147 15.65 -4.10 22.92
CA GLY A 147 16.97 -3.54 23.23
C GLY A 147 18.12 -3.98 22.32
N VAL A 148 17.88 -4.74 21.25
CA VAL A 148 18.93 -5.13 20.30
C VAL A 148 19.31 -3.92 19.44
N VAL A 149 20.58 -3.49 19.54
CA VAL A 149 21.15 -2.45 18.67
C VAL A 149 21.30 -3.04 17.27
N GLN A 150 20.60 -2.46 16.31
CA GLN A 150 20.65 -2.88 14.90
C GLN A 150 22.02 -2.53 14.30
N ALA A 151 22.44 -3.31 13.30
CA ALA A 151 23.74 -3.10 12.63
C ALA A 151 23.83 -1.70 12.00
N ALA A 152 25.03 -1.12 11.98
CA ALA A 152 25.27 0.16 11.31
C ALA A 152 24.84 0.08 9.84
N GLY A 153 24.00 1.05 9.39
CA GLY A 153 23.43 1.05 8.03
C GLY A 153 22.14 0.22 7.86
N PHE A 154 21.59 -0.35 8.94
CA PHE A 154 20.29 -1.06 8.87
C PHE A 154 19.16 -0.11 8.44
N ALA A 155 19.13 1.11 8.95
CA ALA A 155 18.13 2.12 8.62
C ALA A 155 18.11 2.46 7.11
N ASP A 156 19.29 2.62 6.49
CA ASP A 156 19.41 2.92 5.06
C ASP A 156 18.93 1.76 4.17
N LYS A 157 19.28 0.53 4.55
CA LYS A 157 18.81 -0.68 3.85
C LYS A 157 17.30 -0.85 4.00
N LEU A 158 16.78 -0.65 5.22
CA LEU A 158 15.35 -0.73 5.50
C LEU A 158 14.58 0.34 4.71
N TRP A 159 15.13 1.56 4.62
CA TRP A 159 14.58 2.64 3.84
C TRP A 159 14.50 2.30 2.35
N THR A 160 15.60 1.83 1.77
CA THR A 160 15.66 1.44 0.36
C THR A 160 14.64 0.34 0.03
N PHE A 161 14.54 -0.70 0.87
CA PHE A 161 13.54 -1.75 0.69
C PHE A 161 12.11 -1.25 0.89
N SER A 162 11.87 -0.33 1.83
CA SER A 162 10.56 0.29 2.04
C SER A 162 10.08 1.08 0.83
N CYS A 163 10.98 1.80 0.16
CA CYS A 163 10.65 2.57 -1.04
C CYS A 163 10.44 1.70 -2.29
N LEU A 164 11.15 0.57 -2.40
CA LEU A 164 10.99 -0.38 -3.51
C LEU A 164 9.76 -1.29 -3.34
N GLY A 165 9.30 -1.51 -2.11
CA GLY A 165 8.20 -2.41 -1.77
C GLY A 165 6.86 -1.73 -1.53
N SER A 166 6.77 -0.41 -1.70
CA SER A 166 5.52 0.36 -1.62
C SER A 166 4.98 0.70 -3.05
#